data_784950c91095ac6be5b26a7b0c248041
#
_entry.id   784950c91095ac6be5b26a7b0c248041
#
_cell.length_a   1.000
_cell.length_b   1.000
_cell.length_c   1.000
_cell.angle_alpha   90.00
_cell.angle_beta   90.00
_cell.angle_gamma   90.00
#
_symmetry.space_group_name_H-M   'P 1'
#
loop_
_entity.id
_entity.type
_entity.pdbx_description
1 polymer ?
#
loop_
_entity_poly.entity_id
_entity_poly.type
_entity_poly.pdbx_seq_one_letter_code
_entity_poly.pdbx_strand_id
1 'polypeptide(L)'
;MYESFNGIIFDFNGTLFFDNDKHILAWGEISKMLRGRGITEFELLEHFNGVPNQKIVSYLLGREGTTEELEKYSELKEEYYRKFCMEDQERFHLVDGAVEFFDYLKEKGIPFTIASASIKANIDFFVKEFGLAKWIKPEDIVYDDGSYENKVAMFLDAAHNLGVDIKECMIVEDSVSGIQSGYLAGCRNIMVIDSSGKAKEYRALPGVVKVINDFKYN
;
A
#
# COMPACT_ATOMS: atom_id res chain seq x y z
N MET A 1 -2.70 11.83 21.76
CA MET A 1 -2.88 12.34 20.38
C MET A 1 -3.68 11.38 19.50
N TYR A 2 -3.68 10.09 19.78
CA TYR A 2 -4.45 9.06 19.05
C TYR A 2 -5.83 8.74 19.67
N GLU A 3 -6.20 9.41 20.75
CA GLU A 3 -7.45 9.16 21.51
C GLU A 3 -8.70 9.83 20.91
N SER A 4 -8.55 10.54 19.78
CA SER A 4 -9.67 11.25 19.13
C SER A 4 -10.27 10.52 17.92
N PHE A 5 -9.79 9.30 17.63
CA PHE A 5 -10.26 8.52 16.49
C PHE A 5 -10.91 7.22 16.98
N ASN A 6 -12.00 6.83 16.33
CA ASN A 6 -12.74 5.63 16.65
C ASN A 6 -12.27 4.40 15.86
N GLY A 7 -11.42 4.60 14.83
CA GLY A 7 -10.80 3.54 14.06
C GLY A 7 -9.61 4.04 13.23
N ILE A 8 -8.71 3.14 12.83
CA ILE A 8 -7.57 3.47 11.96
C ILE A 8 -7.53 2.51 10.78
N ILE A 9 -7.30 3.08 9.59
CA ILE A 9 -7.14 2.33 8.35
C ILE A 9 -5.74 2.61 7.81
N PHE A 10 -4.94 1.56 7.68
CA PHE A 10 -3.59 1.65 7.13
C PHE A 10 -3.58 1.26 5.65
N ASP A 11 -2.93 2.04 4.81
CA ASP A 11 -2.32 1.48 3.62
C ASP A 11 -1.17 0.55 4.01
N PHE A 12 -0.71 -0.31 3.08
CA PHE A 12 0.34 -1.27 3.38
C PHE A 12 1.67 -0.92 2.71
N ASN A 13 1.72 -0.93 1.37
CA ASN A 13 2.93 -0.73 0.59
C ASN A 13 3.37 0.74 0.65
N GLY A 14 4.62 0.98 1.05
CA GLY A 14 5.13 2.35 1.28
C GLY A 14 4.71 2.95 2.63
N THR A 15 3.73 2.37 3.32
CA THR A 15 3.17 2.85 4.58
C THR A 15 3.59 1.99 5.78
N LEU A 16 3.23 0.71 5.78
CA LEU A 16 3.60 -0.27 6.82
C LEU A 16 4.84 -1.06 6.44
N PHE A 17 5.18 -1.10 5.16
CA PHE A 17 6.34 -1.78 4.63
C PHE A 17 6.95 -0.96 3.49
N PHE A 18 8.24 -0.63 3.58
CA PHE A 18 8.95 0.12 2.55
C PHE A 18 9.50 -0.83 1.48
N ASP A 19 8.81 -0.94 0.37
CA ASP A 19 9.00 -1.98 -0.63
C ASP A 19 9.08 -1.49 -2.09
N ASN A 20 9.11 -0.20 -2.32
CA ASN A 20 9.12 0.36 -3.68
C ASN A 20 10.28 -0.17 -4.54
N ASP A 21 11.45 -0.38 -3.94
CA ASP A 21 12.61 -0.97 -4.62
C ASP A 21 12.35 -2.41 -5.08
N LYS A 22 11.56 -3.19 -4.35
CA LYS A 22 11.18 -4.57 -4.71
C LYS A 22 10.25 -4.59 -5.93
N HIS A 23 9.31 -3.64 -5.98
CA HIS A 23 8.47 -3.46 -7.17
C HIS A 23 9.30 -3.09 -8.41
N ILE A 24 10.29 -2.19 -8.27
CA ILE A 24 11.20 -1.80 -9.34
C ILE A 24 12.02 -2.99 -9.84
N LEU A 25 12.58 -3.80 -8.92
CA LEU A 25 13.33 -5.01 -9.26
C LEU A 25 12.45 -6.02 -10.01
N ALA A 26 11.24 -6.28 -9.53
CA ALA A 26 10.30 -7.21 -10.15
C ALA A 26 9.93 -6.78 -11.58
N TRP A 27 9.58 -5.52 -11.78
CA TRP A 27 9.35 -4.98 -13.11
C TRP A 27 10.59 -5.02 -13.99
N GLY A 28 11.79 -4.84 -13.42
CA GLY A 28 13.07 -4.97 -14.13
C GLY A 28 13.24 -6.36 -14.75
N GLU A 29 12.87 -7.44 -14.03
CA GLU A 29 12.92 -8.80 -14.55
C GLU A 29 11.88 -9.01 -15.67
N ILE A 30 10.65 -8.56 -15.51
CA ILE A 30 9.63 -8.64 -16.58
C ILE A 30 10.09 -7.85 -17.82
N SER A 31 10.66 -6.67 -17.63
CA SER A 31 11.17 -5.86 -18.73
C SER A 31 12.30 -6.56 -19.49
N LYS A 32 13.26 -7.17 -18.78
CA LYS A 32 14.34 -7.96 -19.41
C LYS A 32 13.77 -9.14 -20.22
N MET A 33 12.77 -9.81 -19.67
CA MET A 33 12.13 -10.96 -20.32
C MET A 33 11.39 -10.57 -21.59
N LEU A 34 10.64 -9.46 -21.58
CA LEU A 34 9.79 -9.04 -22.70
C LEU A 34 10.54 -8.29 -23.80
N ARG A 35 11.57 -7.53 -23.46
CA ARG A 35 12.26 -6.62 -24.41
C ARG A 35 13.78 -6.63 -24.31
N GLY A 36 14.37 -7.57 -23.55
CA GLY A 36 15.82 -7.79 -23.48
C GLY A 36 16.61 -6.70 -22.74
N ARG A 37 15.94 -5.74 -22.08
CA ARG A 37 16.58 -4.65 -21.34
C ARG A 37 15.82 -4.32 -20.04
N GLY A 38 16.53 -3.69 -19.11
CA GLY A 38 15.91 -3.15 -17.88
C GLY A 38 15.04 -1.92 -18.13
N ILE A 39 14.58 -1.34 -17.03
CA ILE A 39 13.76 -0.13 -16.97
C ILE A 39 14.67 1.06 -16.72
N THR A 40 14.43 2.18 -17.39
CA THR A 40 15.11 3.45 -17.13
C THR A 40 14.37 4.24 -16.04
N GLU A 41 15.06 5.19 -15.40
CA GLU A 41 14.45 6.10 -14.42
C GLU A 41 13.30 6.92 -15.03
N PHE A 42 13.46 7.37 -16.26
CA PHE A 42 12.41 8.08 -17.01
C PHE A 42 11.16 7.20 -17.18
N GLU A 43 11.34 5.94 -17.59
CA GLU A 43 10.21 5.01 -17.73
C GLU A 43 9.49 4.76 -16.40
N LEU A 44 10.25 4.62 -15.30
CA LEU A 44 9.66 4.45 -13.96
C LEU A 44 8.72 5.62 -13.61
N LEU A 45 9.16 6.84 -13.86
CA LEU A 45 8.39 8.04 -13.55
C LEU A 45 7.13 8.16 -14.43
N GLU A 46 7.26 7.93 -15.74
CA GLU A 46 6.20 8.22 -16.73
C GLU A 46 5.21 7.06 -16.91
N HIS A 47 5.63 5.80 -16.69
CA HIS A 47 4.87 4.64 -17.14
C HIS A 47 4.62 3.57 -16.07
N PHE A 48 5.21 3.70 -14.86
CA PHE A 48 5.10 2.66 -13.83
C PHE A 48 4.44 3.14 -12.54
N ASN A 49 4.79 4.34 -12.06
CA ASN A 49 4.31 4.82 -10.77
C ASN A 49 2.79 5.00 -10.75
N GLY A 50 2.10 4.22 -9.92
CA GLY A 50 0.64 4.29 -9.79
C GLY A 50 -0.14 3.75 -11.00
N VAL A 51 0.54 3.06 -11.91
CA VAL A 51 -0.08 2.48 -13.11
C VAL A 51 -0.44 1.01 -12.85
N PRO A 52 -1.65 0.56 -13.21
CA PRO A 52 -2.04 -0.84 -13.08
C PRO A 52 -1.12 -1.80 -13.84
N ASN A 53 -0.86 -2.99 -13.27
CA ASN A 53 0.04 -3.99 -13.84
C ASN A 53 -0.22 -4.29 -15.32
N GLN A 54 -1.48 -4.48 -15.71
CA GLN A 54 -1.86 -4.79 -17.10
C GLN A 54 -1.45 -3.71 -18.09
N LYS A 55 -1.55 -2.43 -17.70
CA LYS A 55 -1.09 -1.32 -18.53
C LYS A 55 0.43 -1.29 -18.65
N ILE A 56 1.15 -1.60 -17.58
CA ILE A 56 2.61 -1.72 -17.60
C ILE A 56 3.04 -2.87 -18.51
N VAL A 57 2.36 -4.02 -18.43
CA VAL A 57 2.63 -5.16 -19.33
C VAL A 57 2.43 -4.78 -20.79
N SER A 58 1.32 -4.12 -21.15
CA SER A 58 1.07 -3.64 -22.52
C SER A 58 2.14 -2.66 -22.98
N TYR A 59 2.56 -1.74 -22.11
CA TYR A 59 3.69 -0.82 -22.39
C TYR A 59 5.00 -1.59 -22.69
N LEU A 60 5.33 -2.60 -21.88
CA LEU A 60 6.53 -3.41 -22.06
C LEU A 60 6.48 -4.28 -23.33
N LEU A 61 5.30 -4.74 -23.73
CA LEU A 61 5.08 -5.45 -24.99
C LEU A 61 5.16 -4.53 -26.20
N GLY A 62 5.03 -3.22 -26.04
CA GLY A 62 4.95 -2.24 -27.12
C GLY A 62 3.65 -2.33 -27.94
N ARG A 63 2.63 -3.00 -27.38
CA ARG A 63 1.29 -3.19 -27.97
C ARG A 63 0.29 -3.54 -26.86
N GLU A 64 -0.98 -3.53 -27.20
CA GLU A 64 -2.00 -4.13 -26.35
C GLU A 64 -1.72 -5.63 -26.15
N GLY A 65 -1.65 -6.07 -24.89
CA GLY A 65 -1.48 -7.49 -24.56
C GLY A 65 -2.77 -8.27 -24.69
N THR A 66 -2.69 -9.56 -24.99
CA THR A 66 -3.84 -10.46 -24.84
C THR A 66 -4.16 -10.65 -23.36
N THR A 67 -5.39 -11.04 -23.03
CA THR A 67 -5.79 -11.31 -21.63
C THR A 67 -4.82 -12.28 -20.95
N GLU A 68 -4.46 -13.38 -21.64
CA GLU A 68 -3.50 -14.37 -21.13
C GLU A 68 -2.10 -13.77 -20.86
N GLU A 69 -1.60 -12.91 -21.76
CA GLU A 69 -0.31 -12.23 -21.56
C GLU A 69 -0.37 -11.25 -20.38
N LEU A 70 -1.45 -10.47 -20.27
CA LEU A 70 -1.63 -9.49 -19.21
C LEU A 70 -1.70 -10.17 -17.83
N GLU A 71 -2.48 -11.25 -17.71
CA GLU A 71 -2.58 -12.05 -16.48
C GLU A 71 -1.24 -12.68 -16.14
N LYS A 72 -0.65 -13.44 -17.07
CA LYS A 72 0.62 -14.15 -16.87
C LYS A 72 1.75 -13.25 -16.38
N TYR A 73 1.98 -12.11 -17.03
CA TYR A 73 3.11 -11.25 -16.68
C TYR A 73 2.82 -10.38 -15.44
N SER A 74 1.56 -10.09 -15.17
CA SER A 74 1.15 -9.47 -13.90
C SER A 74 1.39 -10.42 -12.72
N GLU A 75 0.95 -11.67 -12.82
CA GLU A 75 1.18 -12.69 -11.78
C GLU A 75 2.68 -12.95 -11.56
N LEU A 76 3.43 -13.15 -12.65
CA LEU A 76 4.87 -13.38 -12.59
C LEU A 76 5.61 -12.21 -11.94
N LYS A 77 5.20 -10.97 -12.22
CA LYS A 77 5.74 -9.79 -11.54
C LYS A 77 5.51 -9.85 -10.03
N GLU A 78 4.32 -10.23 -9.58
CA GLU A 78 4.04 -10.32 -8.15
C GLU A 78 4.78 -11.50 -7.48
N GLU A 79 5.04 -12.59 -8.20
CA GLU A 79 5.92 -13.67 -7.73
C GLU A 79 7.37 -13.16 -7.52
N TYR A 80 7.93 -12.44 -8.50
CA TYR A 80 9.26 -11.82 -8.35
C TYR A 80 9.28 -10.81 -7.21
N TYR A 81 8.23 -10.00 -7.05
CA TYR A 81 8.12 -9.06 -5.95
C TYR A 81 8.23 -9.75 -4.59
N ARG A 82 7.41 -10.78 -4.34
CA ARG A 82 7.46 -11.55 -3.08
C ARG A 82 8.81 -12.23 -2.89
N LYS A 83 9.41 -12.76 -3.95
CA LYS A 83 10.76 -13.33 -3.90
C LYS A 83 11.79 -12.29 -3.46
N PHE A 84 11.81 -11.12 -4.07
CA PHE A 84 12.76 -10.07 -3.70
C PHE A 84 12.53 -9.51 -2.29
N CYS A 85 11.29 -9.50 -1.80
CA CYS A 85 11.01 -9.21 -0.40
C CYS A 85 11.73 -10.21 0.52
N MET A 86 11.56 -11.51 0.26
CA MET A 86 12.16 -12.59 1.08
C MET A 86 13.69 -12.63 1.01
N GLU A 87 14.30 -12.25 -0.09
CA GLU A 87 15.75 -12.23 -0.29
C GLU A 87 16.45 -11.10 0.50
N ASP A 88 15.73 -10.02 0.83
CA ASP A 88 16.28 -8.88 1.57
C ASP A 88 15.86 -8.92 3.04
N GLN A 89 16.38 -9.88 3.77
CA GLN A 89 16.03 -10.11 5.18
C GLN A 89 16.30 -8.90 6.10
N GLU A 90 17.24 -8.04 5.74
CA GLU A 90 17.57 -6.85 6.53
C GLU A 90 16.43 -5.82 6.50
N ARG A 91 15.76 -5.66 5.34
CA ARG A 91 14.68 -4.69 5.15
C ARG A 91 13.29 -5.32 5.12
N PHE A 92 13.20 -6.65 5.23
CA PHE A 92 11.93 -7.36 5.25
C PHE A 92 11.33 -7.36 6.67
N HIS A 93 10.89 -6.20 7.09
CA HIS A 93 10.21 -5.98 8.36
C HIS A 93 9.20 -4.82 8.23
N LEU A 94 8.22 -4.76 9.12
CA LEU A 94 7.31 -3.61 9.21
C LEU A 94 8.11 -2.34 9.56
N VAL A 95 7.61 -1.19 9.11
CA VAL A 95 8.21 0.12 9.43
C VAL A 95 8.41 0.25 10.94
N ASP A 96 9.53 0.79 11.32
CA ASP A 96 9.95 0.94 12.72
C ASP A 96 8.85 1.54 13.60
N GLY A 97 8.57 0.89 14.72
CA GLY A 97 7.53 1.30 15.67
C GLY A 97 6.12 0.86 15.30
N ALA A 98 5.89 0.23 14.12
CA ALA A 98 4.54 -0.22 13.71
C ALA A 98 4.00 -1.32 14.63
N VAL A 99 4.85 -2.27 15.05
CA VAL A 99 4.47 -3.35 15.96
C VAL A 99 4.03 -2.79 17.31
N GLU A 100 4.81 -1.90 17.90
CA GLU A 100 4.51 -1.24 19.16
C GLU A 100 3.24 -0.39 19.04
N PHE A 101 3.03 0.23 17.89
CA PHE A 101 1.82 1.00 17.63
C PHE A 101 0.59 0.11 17.54
N PHE A 102 0.67 -1.05 16.89
CA PHE A 102 -0.42 -2.04 16.84
C PHE A 102 -0.74 -2.60 18.22
N ASP A 103 0.29 -2.95 19.02
CA ASP A 103 0.10 -3.40 20.40
C ASP A 103 -0.59 -2.31 21.26
N TYR A 104 -0.20 -1.04 21.10
CA TYR A 104 -0.84 0.10 21.75
C TYR A 104 -2.32 0.25 21.34
N LEU A 105 -2.64 0.19 20.04
CA LEU A 105 -4.02 0.29 19.56
C LEU A 105 -4.89 -0.82 20.13
N LYS A 106 -4.36 -2.03 20.17
CA LYS A 106 -5.04 -3.20 20.74
C LYS A 106 -5.29 -3.04 22.24
N GLU A 107 -4.30 -2.55 22.99
CA GLU A 107 -4.44 -2.25 24.43
C GLU A 107 -5.51 -1.19 24.69
N LYS A 108 -5.58 -0.17 23.84
CA LYS A 108 -6.59 0.90 23.93
C LYS A 108 -7.97 0.51 23.39
N GLY A 109 -8.10 -0.65 22.77
CA GLY A 109 -9.36 -1.10 22.18
C GLY A 109 -9.75 -0.27 20.94
N ILE A 110 -8.80 0.39 20.27
CA ILE A 110 -9.03 1.13 19.02
C ILE A 110 -8.99 0.12 17.88
N PRO A 111 -10.10 -0.10 17.14
CA PRO A 111 -10.11 -1.02 16.01
C PRO A 111 -9.30 -0.47 14.86
N PHE A 112 -8.61 -1.35 14.14
CA PHE A 112 -7.86 -0.96 12.96
C PHE A 112 -7.77 -2.12 11.95
N THR A 113 -7.60 -1.75 10.68
CA THR A 113 -7.43 -2.69 9.57
C THR A 113 -6.53 -2.10 8.48
N ILE A 114 -6.36 -2.86 7.41
CA ILE A 114 -5.58 -2.49 6.22
C ILE A 114 -6.54 -2.32 5.04
N ALA A 115 -6.28 -1.30 4.21
CA ALA A 115 -6.88 -1.13 2.88
C ALA A 115 -5.75 -0.89 1.88
N SER A 116 -5.44 -1.90 1.08
CA SER A 116 -4.30 -1.91 0.16
C SER A 116 -4.71 -2.22 -1.27
N ALA A 117 -4.17 -1.49 -2.24
CA ALA A 117 -4.33 -1.80 -3.66
C ALA A 117 -3.52 -3.04 -4.12
N SER A 118 -2.97 -3.80 -3.20
CA SER A 118 -2.32 -5.08 -3.46
C SER A 118 -3.33 -6.19 -3.74
N ILE A 119 -2.95 -7.13 -4.59
CA ILE A 119 -3.74 -8.35 -4.85
C ILE A 119 -3.76 -9.28 -3.64
N LYS A 120 -4.78 -10.14 -3.57
CA LYS A 120 -4.97 -11.10 -2.48
C LYS A 120 -3.70 -11.91 -2.14
N ALA A 121 -2.99 -12.40 -3.14
CA ALA A 121 -1.79 -13.21 -2.93
C ALA A 121 -0.67 -12.45 -2.17
N ASN A 122 -0.56 -11.13 -2.37
CA ASN A 122 0.37 -10.29 -1.62
C ASN A 122 -0.14 -10.04 -0.19
N ILE A 123 -1.44 -9.83 -0.01
CA ILE A 123 -2.03 -9.68 1.33
C ILE A 123 -1.85 -10.95 2.15
N ASP A 124 -2.15 -12.13 1.59
CA ASP A 124 -1.94 -13.42 2.26
C ASP A 124 -0.46 -13.61 2.64
N PHE A 125 0.46 -13.20 1.76
CA PHE A 125 1.89 -13.21 2.01
C PHE A 125 2.25 -12.29 3.20
N PHE A 126 1.78 -11.06 3.24
CA PHE A 126 2.05 -10.12 4.34
C PHE A 126 1.44 -10.59 5.66
N VAL A 127 0.19 -11.09 5.64
CA VAL A 127 -0.47 -11.63 6.83
C VAL A 127 0.36 -12.76 7.43
N LYS A 128 0.87 -13.65 6.60
CA LYS A 128 1.70 -14.79 7.03
C LYS A 128 3.06 -14.34 7.54
N GLU A 129 3.81 -13.62 6.72
CA GLU A 129 5.24 -13.35 6.99
C GLU A 129 5.43 -12.32 8.11
N PHE A 130 4.54 -11.32 8.23
CA PHE A 130 4.58 -10.34 9.33
C PHE A 130 3.70 -10.73 10.53
N GLY A 131 2.99 -11.87 10.46
CA GLY A 131 2.14 -12.34 11.55
C GLY A 131 0.99 -11.40 11.89
N LEU A 132 0.42 -10.69 10.88
CA LEU A 132 -0.56 -9.63 11.08
C LEU A 132 -1.84 -10.12 11.76
N ALA A 133 -2.17 -11.40 11.64
CA ALA A 133 -3.33 -12.02 12.31
C ALA A 133 -3.30 -11.90 13.84
N LYS A 134 -2.15 -11.56 14.44
CA LYS A 134 -2.04 -11.23 15.86
C LYS A 134 -2.87 -9.98 16.25
N TRP A 135 -3.02 -9.05 15.31
CA TRP A 135 -3.63 -7.74 15.54
C TRP A 135 -4.89 -7.48 14.73
N ILE A 136 -4.91 -7.92 13.48
CA ILE A 136 -5.96 -7.64 12.49
C ILE A 136 -6.58 -8.96 12.06
N LYS A 137 -7.89 -9.04 11.99
CA LYS A 137 -8.55 -10.20 11.40
C LYS A 137 -8.33 -10.18 9.89
N PRO A 138 -7.78 -11.25 9.28
CA PRO A 138 -7.51 -11.27 7.85
C PRO A 138 -8.74 -10.98 6.98
N GLU A 139 -9.94 -11.37 7.43
CA GLU A 139 -11.21 -11.12 6.76
C GLU A 139 -11.64 -9.65 6.76
N ASP A 140 -11.11 -8.82 7.66
CA ASP A 140 -11.40 -7.39 7.71
C ASP A 140 -10.45 -6.56 6.81
N ILE A 141 -9.41 -7.19 6.25
CA ILE A 141 -8.46 -6.52 5.34
C ILE A 141 -9.11 -6.33 3.97
N VAL A 142 -9.11 -5.09 3.48
CA VAL A 142 -9.56 -4.75 2.13
C VAL A 142 -8.37 -4.76 1.17
N TYR A 143 -8.50 -5.48 0.06
CA TYR A 143 -7.47 -5.62 -0.96
C TYR A 143 -8.07 -5.49 -2.36
N ASP A 144 -7.23 -5.30 -3.38
CA ASP A 144 -7.69 -5.24 -4.77
C ASP A 144 -8.05 -6.64 -5.28
N ASP A 145 -9.34 -6.89 -5.42
CA ASP A 145 -9.92 -8.11 -6.01
C ASP A 145 -10.41 -7.89 -7.47
N GLY A 146 -10.12 -6.71 -8.02
CA GLY A 146 -10.56 -6.30 -9.35
C GLY A 146 -11.96 -5.66 -9.39
N SER A 147 -12.67 -5.57 -8.26
CA SER A 147 -13.99 -4.94 -8.18
C SER A 147 -13.94 -3.43 -7.90
N TYR A 148 -12.80 -2.95 -7.39
CA TYR A 148 -12.64 -1.55 -7.00
C TYR A 148 -12.19 -0.67 -8.17
N GLU A 149 -12.94 0.39 -8.46
CA GLU A 149 -12.51 1.41 -9.43
C GLU A 149 -11.36 2.27 -8.90
N ASN A 150 -11.30 2.46 -7.59
CA ASN A 150 -10.32 3.32 -6.93
C ASN A 150 -10.27 3.06 -5.42
N LYS A 151 -9.30 3.66 -4.75
CA LYS A 151 -9.05 3.49 -3.32
C LYS A 151 -10.11 4.14 -2.41
N VAL A 152 -10.99 5.00 -2.93
CA VAL A 152 -12.10 5.62 -2.18
C VAL A 152 -13.04 4.55 -1.65
N ALA A 153 -13.50 3.65 -2.53
CA ALA A 153 -14.39 2.56 -2.15
C ALA A 153 -13.71 1.61 -1.15
N MET A 154 -12.41 1.32 -1.34
CA MET A 154 -11.65 0.48 -0.40
C MET A 154 -11.59 1.06 1.01
N PHE A 155 -11.40 2.36 1.17
CA PHE A 155 -11.43 3.02 2.48
C PHE A 155 -12.81 3.01 3.12
N LEU A 156 -13.88 3.16 2.33
CA LEU A 156 -15.25 3.07 2.83
C LEU A 156 -15.57 1.65 3.32
N ASP A 157 -15.17 0.62 2.58
CA ASP A 157 -15.37 -0.78 2.96
C ASP A 157 -14.53 -1.13 4.20
N ALA A 158 -13.30 -0.65 4.31
CA ALA A 158 -12.47 -0.83 5.49
C ALA A 158 -13.10 -0.19 6.74
N ALA A 159 -13.65 1.02 6.63
CA ALA A 159 -14.37 1.67 7.71
C ALA A 159 -15.64 0.88 8.10
N HIS A 160 -16.36 0.35 7.10
CA HIS A 160 -17.52 -0.52 7.34
C HIS A 160 -17.12 -1.79 8.09
N ASN A 161 -16.04 -2.46 7.69
CA ASN A 161 -15.54 -3.67 8.35
C ASN A 161 -15.15 -3.40 9.81
N LEU A 162 -14.65 -2.21 10.12
CA LEU A 162 -14.38 -1.77 11.49
C LEU A 162 -15.64 -1.38 12.27
N GLY A 163 -16.78 -1.17 11.60
CA GLY A 163 -18.01 -0.63 12.22
C GLY A 163 -17.89 0.84 12.63
N VAL A 164 -17.05 1.62 11.96
CA VAL A 164 -16.74 3.04 12.26
C VAL A 164 -17.08 3.93 11.07
N ASP A 165 -17.65 5.11 11.30
CA ASP A 165 -17.84 6.12 10.23
C ASP A 165 -16.45 6.57 9.75
N ILE A 166 -16.25 6.64 8.43
CA ILE A 166 -14.99 7.08 7.81
C ILE A 166 -14.56 8.47 8.29
N LYS A 167 -15.49 9.33 8.68
CA LYS A 167 -15.23 10.66 9.24
C LYS A 167 -14.59 10.62 10.62
N GLU A 168 -14.80 9.52 11.34
CA GLU A 168 -14.23 9.25 12.66
C GLU A 168 -12.99 8.37 12.60
N CYS A 169 -12.59 7.96 11.39
CA CYS A 169 -11.36 7.21 11.16
C CYS A 169 -10.15 8.14 10.99
N MET A 170 -8.98 7.60 11.32
CA MET A 170 -7.70 8.07 10.80
C MET A 170 -7.29 7.14 9.65
N ILE A 171 -6.84 7.72 8.54
CA ILE A 171 -6.17 6.98 7.47
C ILE A 171 -4.66 7.24 7.57
N VAL A 172 -3.86 6.17 7.41
CA VAL A 172 -2.39 6.25 7.34
C VAL A 172 -1.96 5.86 5.94
N GLU A 173 -1.25 6.73 5.25
CA GLU A 173 -0.94 6.65 3.82
C GLU A 173 0.42 7.26 3.49
N ASP A 174 1.01 6.94 2.32
CA ASP A 174 2.29 7.48 1.86
C ASP A 174 2.18 8.21 0.51
N SER A 175 1.12 7.95 -0.26
CA SER A 175 0.96 8.42 -1.64
C SER A 175 -0.01 9.58 -1.76
N VAL A 176 0.26 10.51 -2.69
CA VAL A 176 -0.66 11.62 -3.00
C VAL A 176 -2.02 11.11 -3.44
N SER A 177 -2.07 10.05 -4.26
CA SER A 177 -3.32 9.47 -4.76
C SER A 177 -4.15 8.83 -3.65
N GLY A 178 -3.50 8.13 -2.71
CA GLY A 178 -4.16 7.54 -1.55
C GLY A 178 -4.66 8.60 -0.57
N ILE A 179 -3.88 9.65 -0.30
CA ILE A 179 -4.29 10.81 0.50
C ILE A 179 -5.55 11.47 -0.11
N GLN A 180 -5.54 11.72 -1.43
CA GLN A 180 -6.69 12.27 -2.13
C GLN A 180 -7.91 11.35 -2.05
N SER A 181 -7.71 10.04 -2.20
CA SER A 181 -8.79 9.05 -2.09
C SER A 181 -9.37 9.03 -0.67
N GLY A 182 -8.55 9.07 0.37
CA GLY A 182 -9.00 9.16 1.75
C GLY A 182 -9.82 10.42 2.02
N TYR A 183 -9.37 11.55 1.50
CA TYR A 183 -10.12 12.82 1.61
C TYR A 183 -11.45 12.76 0.86
N LEU A 184 -11.49 12.20 -0.34
CA LEU A 184 -12.71 11.99 -1.13
C LEU A 184 -13.68 11.00 -0.48
N ALA A 185 -13.18 9.98 0.21
CA ALA A 185 -13.99 9.06 1.00
C ALA A 185 -14.69 9.74 2.19
N GLY A 186 -14.24 10.93 2.58
CA GLY A 186 -14.81 11.71 3.68
C GLY A 186 -13.92 11.81 4.92
N CYS A 187 -12.78 11.11 4.96
CA CYS A 187 -11.83 11.23 6.06
C CYS A 187 -11.18 12.62 6.06
N ARG A 188 -11.03 13.20 7.26
CA ARG A 188 -10.37 14.49 7.47
C ARG A 188 -9.15 14.39 8.37
N ASN A 189 -8.78 13.17 8.73
CA ASN A 189 -7.69 12.86 9.65
C ASN A 189 -6.72 11.90 8.95
N ILE A 190 -5.86 12.43 8.10
CA ILE A 190 -4.90 11.62 7.32
C ILE A 190 -3.51 11.84 7.90
N MET A 191 -2.89 10.78 8.36
CA MET A 191 -1.49 10.73 8.75
C MET A 191 -0.66 10.20 7.60
N VAL A 192 0.44 10.87 7.27
CA VAL A 192 1.28 10.48 6.15
C VAL A 192 2.60 9.93 6.65
N ILE A 193 3.00 8.76 6.12
CA ILE A 193 4.35 8.23 6.24
C ILE A 193 5.18 8.78 5.09
N ASP A 194 6.19 9.59 5.39
CA ASP A 194 7.06 10.20 4.38
C ASP A 194 8.42 9.48 4.32
N SER A 195 8.55 8.54 3.42
CA SER A 195 9.83 7.89 3.08
C SER A 195 10.63 8.65 2.02
N SER A 196 10.05 9.69 1.41
CA SER A 196 10.58 10.39 0.22
C SER A 196 11.15 11.79 0.49
N GLY A 197 11.00 12.31 1.72
CA GLY A 197 11.45 13.66 2.10
C GLY A 197 10.55 14.78 1.59
N LYS A 198 9.28 14.49 1.27
CA LYS A 198 8.30 15.45 0.72
C LYS A 198 7.32 16.00 1.78
N ALA A 199 7.69 15.97 3.04
CA ALA A 199 6.83 16.38 4.15
C ALA A 199 6.13 17.75 3.96
N LYS A 200 6.81 18.72 3.32
CA LYS A 200 6.24 20.04 3.06
C LYS A 200 5.08 19.96 2.05
N GLU A 201 5.22 19.13 1.02
CA GLU A 201 4.20 18.91 -0.02
C GLU A 201 3.00 18.19 0.58
N TYR A 202 3.23 17.12 1.34
CA TYR A 202 2.17 16.36 2.00
C TYR A 202 1.36 17.20 2.98
N ARG A 203 2.00 18.06 3.79
CA ARG A 203 1.30 18.95 4.72
C ARG A 203 0.37 19.96 4.05
N ALA A 204 0.55 20.23 2.77
CA ALA A 204 -0.31 21.13 2.00
C ALA A 204 -1.56 20.41 1.45
N LEU A 205 -1.63 19.08 1.52
CA LEU A 205 -2.76 18.33 1.00
C LEU A 205 -3.96 18.37 1.95
N PRO A 206 -5.19 18.41 1.41
CA PRO A 206 -6.39 18.42 2.21
C PRO A 206 -6.50 17.17 3.10
N GLY A 207 -6.93 17.35 4.35
CA GLY A 207 -7.13 16.27 5.31
C GLY A 207 -5.87 15.77 6.01
N VAL A 208 -4.68 16.19 5.59
CA VAL A 208 -3.42 15.79 6.25
C VAL A 208 -3.27 16.53 7.58
N VAL A 209 -3.24 15.77 8.66
CA VAL A 209 -3.09 16.30 10.03
C VAL A 209 -1.70 16.06 10.61
N LYS A 210 -0.97 15.06 10.12
CA LYS A 210 0.38 14.72 10.59
C LYS A 210 1.21 14.09 9.46
N VAL A 211 2.51 14.38 9.47
CA VAL A 211 3.50 13.70 8.60
C VAL A 211 4.61 13.17 9.50
N ILE A 212 4.89 11.89 9.39
CA ILE A 212 5.90 11.15 10.15
C ILE A 212 6.77 10.33 9.20
N ASN A 213 7.93 9.87 9.67
CA ASN A 213 8.83 9.03 8.87
C ASN A 213 8.78 7.57 9.32
N ASP A 214 8.35 7.33 10.55
CA ASP A 214 8.15 6.02 11.15
C ASP A 214 7.09 6.11 12.27
N PHE A 215 6.78 4.98 12.91
CA PHE A 215 5.80 4.91 14.00
C PHE A 215 6.43 5.07 15.39
N LYS A 216 7.74 5.33 15.50
CA LYS A 216 8.39 5.58 16.78
C LYS A 216 7.84 6.86 17.40
N TYR A 217 7.59 6.79 18.70
CA TYR A 217 7.22 7.98 19.47
C TYR A 217 8.45 8.88 19.63
N ASN A 218 8.41 10.05 19.03
CA ASN A 218 9.22 11.22 19.40
C ASN A 218 8.35 12.25 20.11
#